data_c223fec3e5494ba74d40e02cc51f054c
#
_entry.id   c223fec3e5494ba74d40e02cc51f054c
#
_cell.length_a   1.000
_cell.length_b   1.000
_cell.length_c   1.000
_cell.angle_alpha   90.00
_cell.angle_beta   90.00
_cell.angle_gamma   90.00
#
_symmetry.space_group_name_H-M   'P 1'
#
loop_
_entity.id
_entity.type
_entity.pdbx_description
1 polymer ?
#
loop_
_entity_poly.entity_id
_entity_poly.type
_entity_poly.pdbx_seq_one_letter_code
_entity_poly.pdbx_strand_id
1 'polypeptide(L)'
;DVLTPVVAELGLQKTPAALATTITVTNPPSTVLLLVSATDSDPVVAAEIANAVSVQLGKVIGKLETPNAGTVAPVKVTLTDPATPPTSPSAPRTRTNIVLGFIVGLGIGVAYAFGRNAFDDTVKTQSDLDRLLDAPALGAVLFDPNAKNQILSALDSKSAMSEGYRTIRTNMQFVNVDDPVKAFVVTSAAPGDGKTTVACNLAIAIAQTGKKVCLVESDLRRPRVMEYLQVAAGGGLTEVLAGQLKLEDALQPWGRGMLTVLPPGALPPNPSEILGSQQMSQVVAKLRDSFDMVILDTPPSLAVSDAAVLAGQADGAVVVVRFGKSSRDAVRNAVGSLEQVNAKILGTVLNAIPHKRRGGYGYGYGYGYGYGYGGDSETAKVATAPTQPAGTPGA
;
A
#
# COMPACT_ATOMS: atom_id res chain seq x y z
N ASP A 1 21.58 -58.88 26.84
CA ASP A 1 22.79 -59.50 27.38
C ASP A 1 24.10 -58.84 26.95
N VAL A 2 24.16 -58.15 25.79
CA VAL A 2 25.35 -57.45 25.30
C VAL A 2 25.47 -56.05 25.94
N LEU A 3 24.36 -55.30 26.11
CA LEU A 3 24.39 -53.89 26.47
C LEU A 3 24.55 -53.65 27.97
N THR A 4 24.09 -54.55 28.84
CA THR A 4 24.23 -54.40 30.31
C THR A 4 25.72 -54.31 30.74
N PRO A 5 26.62 -55.20 30.25
CA PRO A 5 28.04 -55.09 30.55
C PRO A 5 28.67 -53.80 29.97
N VAL A 6 28.23 -53.32 28.77
CA VAL A 6 28.74 -52.10 28.16
C VAL A 6 28.36 -50.87 29.00
N VAL A 7 27.13 -50.79 29.50
CA VAL A 7 26.70 -49.68 30.36
C VAL A 7 27.53 -49.62 31.63
N ALA A 8 27.81 -50.80 32.25
CA ALA A 8 28.60 -50.90 33.47
C ALA A 8 30.08 -50.56 33.22
N GLU A 9 30.66 -51.03 32.11
CA GLU A 9 32.08 -50.86 31.76
C GLU A 9 32.41 -49.41 31.47
N LEU A 10 31.49 -48.70 30.75
CA LEU A 10 31.68 -47.31 30.36
C LEU A 10 31.06 -46.30 31.36
N GLY A 11 30.43 -46.80 32.44
CA GLY A 11 29.80 -45.91 33.43
C GLY A 11 28.68 -45.03 32.92
N LEU A 12 27.96 -45.46 31.88
CA LEU A 12 26.95 -44.63 31.20
C LEU A 12 25.73 -44.40 32.08
N GLN A 13 25.26 -43.18 32.13
CA GLN A 13 24.02 -42.77 32.81
C GLN A 13 22.74 -43.14 32.03
N LYS A 14 22.82 -44.16 31.18
CA LYS A 14 21.72 -44.63 30.32
C LYS A 14 21.32 -46.05 30.70
N THR A 15 20.03 -46.38 30.57
CA THR A 15 19.59 -47.76 30.69
C THR A 15 19.98 -48.58 29.46
N PRO A 16 20.21 -49.90 29.55
CA PRO A 16 20.48 -50.74 28.38
C PRO A 16 19.45 -50.61 27.26
N ALA A 17 18.18 -50.41 27.60
CA ALA A 17 17.11 -50.17 26.64
C ALA A 17 17.24 -48.83 25.90
N ALA A 18 17.63 -47.78 26.60
CA ALA A 18 17.90 -46.48 25.99
C ALA A 18 19.17 -46.49 25.11
N LEU A 19 20.19 -47.25 25.54
CA LEU A 19 21.41 -47.43 24.74
C LEU A 19 21.11 -48.20 23.45
N ALA A 20 20.20 -49.16 23.47
CA ALA A 20 19.79 -49.93 22.30
C ALA A 20 19.25 -49.06 21.16
N THR A 21 18.58 -47.96 21.47
CA THR A 21 18.01 -47.02 20.45
C THR A 21 19.07 -46.20 19.75
N THR A 22 20.27 -46.10 20.32
CA THR A 22 21.40 -45.32 19.77
C THR A 22 22.41 -46.19 19.03
N ILE A 23 22.21 -47.49 18.98
CA ILE A 23 23.09 -48.46 18.33
C ILE A 23 22.40 -49.10 17.14
N THR A 24 23.10 -49.18 16.04
CA THR A 24 22.64 -49.89 14.84
C THR A 24 23.69 -50.90 14.44
N VAL A 25 23.26 -52.16 14.25
CA VAL A 25 24.11 -53.22 13.75
C VAL A 25 23.61 -53.65 12.37
N THR A 26 24.46 -53.57 11.36
CA THR A 26 24.12 -53.95 9.99
C THR A 26 25.13 -54.96 9.46
N ASN A 27 24.65 -55.87 8.62
CA ASN A 27 25.50 -56.77 7.84
C ASN A 27 25.42 -56.35 6.38
N PRO A 28 26.53 -55.84 5.77
CA PRO A 28 26.54 -55.48 4.36
C PRO A 28 26.32 -56.76 3.50
N PRO A 29 25.49 -56.67 2.44
CA PRO A 29 25.19 -57.82 1.59
C PRO A 29 26.45 -58.50 1.04
N SER A 30 26.46 -59.85 1.06
CA SER A 30 27.56 -60.68 0.55
C SER A 30 28.90 -60.54 1.31
N THR A 31 28.87 -60.14 2.57
CA THR A 31 30.03 -60.09 3.46
C THR A 31 29.78 -60.85 4.77
N VAL A 32 30.85 -61.22 5.45
CA VAL A 32 30.84 -61.80 6.79
C VAL A 32 31.09 -60.73 7.87
N LEU A 33 31.04 -59.45 7.47
CA LEU A 33 31.29 -58.31 8.37
C LEU A 33 30.03 -57.85 9.08
N LEU A 34 30.17 -57.52 10.36
CA LEU A 34 29.12 -56.83 11.14
C LEU A 34 29.59 -55.40 11.38
N LEU A 35 28.83 -54.45 10.90
CA LEU A 35 29.07 -53.02 11.11
C LEU A 35 28.27 -52.54 12.29
N VAL A 36 28.94 -52.14 13.38
CA VAL A 36 28.35 -51.61 14.59
C VAL A 36 28.49 -50.06 14.58
N SER A 37 27.39 -49.37 14.59
CA SER A 37 27.37 -47.90 14.65
C SER A 37 26.71 -47.49 15.95
N ALA A 38 27.29 -46.48 16.64
CA ALA A 38 26.73 -45.86 17.83
C ALA A 38 26.60 -44.36 17.64
N THR A 39 25.53 -43.78 18.23
CA THR A 39 25.29 -42.36 18.19
C THR A 39 25.26 -41.77 19.58
N ASP A 40 26.08 -40.74 19.85
CA ASP A 40 26.09 -40.00 21.09
C ASP A 40 26.35 -38.52 20.83
N SER A 41 26.10 -37.67 21.83
CA SER A 41 26.41 -36.23 21.77
C SER A 41 27.93 -35.97 21.86
N ASP A 42 28.67 -36.86 22.51
CA ASP A 42 30.13 -36.84 22.62
C ASP A 42 30.75 -37.82 21.60
N PRO A 43 31.60 -37.33 20.67
CA PRO A 43 32.21 -38.16 19.65
C PRO A 43 33.14 -39.28 20.23
N VAL A 44 33.79 -39.01 21.36
CA VAL A 44 34.65 -39.99 22.03
C VAL A 44 33.82 -41.10 22.63
N VAL A 45 32.75 -40.75 23.35
CA VAL A 45 31.80 -41.70 23.95
C VAL A 45 31.12 -42.53 22.87
N ALA A 46 30.75 -41.95 21.75
CA ALA A 46 30.17 -42.70 20.61
C ALA A 46 31.12 -43.79 20.10
N ALA A 47 32.40 -43.48 19.92
CA ALA A 47 33.42 -44.45 19.51
C ALA A 47 33.64 -45.55 20.58
N GLU A 48 33.72 -45.17 21.85
CA GLU A 48 33.85 -46.12 22.98
C GLU A 48 32.67 -47.07 23.04
N ILE A 49 31.43 -46.59 22.89
CA ILE A 49 30.21 -47.43 22.86
C ILE A 49 30.29 -48.41 21.69
N ALA A 50 30.64 -47.97 20.48
CA ALA A 50 30.70 -48.84 19.31
C ALA A 50 31.76 -49.96 19.49
N ASN A 51 32.93 -49.61 20.05
CA ASN A 51 34.00 -50.57 20.33
C ASN A 51 33.59 -51.56 21.46
N ALA A 52 33.06 -51.10 22.57
CA ALA A 52 32.64 -51.94 23.68
C ALA A 52 31.52 -52.90 23.26
N VAL A 53 30.54 -52.41 22.49
CA VAL A 53 29.45 -53.25 21.94
C VAL A 53 30.01 -54.30 21.02
N SER A 54 30.94 -54.00 20.14
CA SER A 54 31.56 -54.93 19.21
C SER A 54 32.31 -56.05 19.97
N VAL A 55 33.07 -55.71 21.00
CA VAL A 55 33.77 -56.66 21.85
C VAL A 55 32.81 -57.58 22.61
N GLN A 56 31.78 -56.99 23.23
CA GLN A 56 30.81 -57.80 24.00
C GLN A 56 29.93 -58.66 23.06
N LEU A 57 29.59 -58.16 21.87
CA LEU A 57 28.89 -58.96 20.85
C LEU A 57 29.73 -60.19 20.44
N GLY A 58 31.04 -59.99 20.20
CA GLY A 58 31.94 -61.10 19.92
C GLY A 58 31.99 -62.16 21.02
N LYS A 59 32.03 -61.73 22.31
CA LYS A 59 31.97 -62.63 23.47
C LYS A 59 30.64 -63.40 23.54
N VAL A 60 29.51 -62.77 23.28
CA VAL A 60 28.20 -63.41 23.32
C VAL A 60 28.05 -64.40 22.17
N ILE A 61 28.44 -64.08 20.96
CA ILE A 61 28.42 -64.96 19.80
C ILE A 61 29.35 -66.19 20.06
N GLY A 62 30.55 -65.98 20.59
CA GLY A 62 31.44 -67.04 20.93
C GLY A 62 30.87 -68.03 22.00
N LYS A 63 30.11 -67.51 23.00
CA LYS A 63 29.41 -68.35 24.00
C LYS A 63 28.23 -69.12 23.42
N LEU A 64 27.51 -68.54 22.47
CA LEU A 64 26.36 -69.17 21.82
C LEU A 64 26.79 -70.37 20.92
N GLU A 65 27.92 -70.18 20.23
CA GLU A 65 28.49 -71.17 19.28
C GLU A 65 29.28 -72.28 19.97
N THR A 66 29.59 -72.18 21.29
CA THR A 66 30.29 -73.22 22.08
C THR A 66 29.42 -73.66 23.27
N PRO A 67 28.34 -74.37 23.02
CA PRO A 67 27.44 -74.79 24.09
C PRO A 67 28.05 -75.85 25.04
N ASN A 68 29.13 -76.54 24.65
CA ASN A 68 29.80 -77.61 25.49
C ASN A 68 31.25 -77.16 25.82
N ALA A 69 31.60 -77.17 27.09
CA ALA A 69 32.95 -76.89 27.59
C ALA A 69 33.96 -77.95 27.02
N GLY A 70 34.90 -77.47 26.18
CA GLY A 70 35.96 -78.26 25.60
C GLY A 70 36.03 -78.34 24.08
N THR A 71 35.07 -77.74 23.35
CA THR A 71 35.12 -77.63 21.88
C THR A 71 35.55 -76.21 21.46
N VAL A 72 36.38 -76.13 20.41
CA VAL A 72 36.77 -74.85 19.85
C VAL A 72 35.60 -74.21 19.09
N ALA A 73 35.28 -73.01 19.39
CA ALA A 73 34.21 -72.30 18.68
C ALA A 73 34.40 -72.29 17.17
N PRO A 74 33.45 -72.76 16.35
CA PRO A 74 33.56 -72.82 14.89
C PRO A 74 33.55 -71.40 14.29
N VAL A 75 33.07 -70.42 14.98
CA VAL A 75 33.04 -68.98 14.52
C VAL A 75 33.77 -68.13 15.54
N LYS A 76 34.79 -67.43 15.11
CA LYS A 76 35.48 -66.41 15.93
C LYS A 76 35.21 -65.05 15.39
N VAL A 77 34.54 -64.22 16.19
CA VAL A 77 34.33 -62.78 15.88
C VAL A 77 35.51 -61.98 16.43
N THR A 78 36.18 -61.24 15.57
CA THR A 78 37.32 -60.38 15.91
C THR A 78 37.01 -58.97 15.49
N LEU A 79 37.37 -57.99 16.32
CA LEU A 79 37.31 -56.58 15.96
C LEU A 79 38.43 -56.31 14.94
N THR A 80 38.02 -56.01 13.70
CA THR A 80 38.94 -55.79 12.58
C THR A 80 39.32 -54.34 12.45
N ASP A 81 38.32 -53.45 12.65
CA ASP A 81 38.49 -51.99 12.50
C ASP A 81 37.82 -51.32 13.73
N PRO A 82 38.60 -50.80 14.68
CA PRO A 82 38.05 -50.13 15.84
C PRO A 82 37.49 -48.75 15.47
N ALA A 83 36.31 -48.41 16.04
CA ALA A 83 35.69 -47.12 15.86
C ALA A 83 36.59 -46.00 16.39
N THR A 84 36.78 -44.97 15.58
CA THR A 84 37.46 -43.73 15.97
C THR A 84 36.48 -42.59 16.14
N PRO A 85 36.77 -41.61 17.01
CA PRO A 85 35.87 -40.46 17.19
C PRO A 85 35.66 -39.69 15.90
N PRO A 86 34.44 -39.45 15.45
CA PRO A 86 34.17 -38.71 14.22
C PRO A 86 34.57 -37.22 14.36
N THR A 87 35.15 -36.65 13.32
CA THR A 87 35.60 -35.25 13.28
C THR A 87 34.49 -34.25 12.96
N SER A 88 33.32 -34.74 12.55
CA SER A 88 32.17 -33.90 12.21
C SER A 88 30.85 -34.56 12.66
N PRO A 89 29.86 -33.76 13.08
CA PRO A 89 28.56 -34.29 13.48
C PRO A 89 27.78 -34.86 12.28
N SER A 90 27.11 -36.00 12.49
CA SER A 90 26.22 -36.62 11.50
C SER A 90 24.84 -35.98 11.47
N ALA A 91 24.42 -35.32 12.58
CA ALA A 91 23.16 -34.61 12.75
C ALA A 91 23.32 -33.44 13.76
N PRO A 92 22.55 -32.34 13.62
CA PRO A 92 21.67 -32.02 12.52
C PRO A 92 22.44 -31.61 11.25
N ARG A 93 21.86 -31.85 10.05
CA ARG A 93 22.43 -31.43 8.78
C ARG A 93 22.17 -29.94 8.55
N THR A 94 22.87 -29.08 9.30
CA THR A 94 22.62 -27.61 9.39
C THR A 94 22.60 -26.95 8.01
N ARG A 95 23.54 -27.26 7.12
CA ARG A 95 23.56 -26.70 5.76
C ARG A 95 22.31 -27.04 4.96
N THR A 96 21.91 -28.31 4.97
CA THR A 96 20.69 -28.76 4.27
C THR A 96 19.44 -28.12 4.85
N ASN A 97 19.35 -28.03 6.18
CA ASN A 97 18.19 -27.43 6.86
C ASN A 97 18.08 -25.92 6.60
N ILE A 98 19.22 -25.20 6.54
CA ILE A 98 19.25 -23.76 6.19
C ILE A 98 18.79 -23.56 4.74
N VAL A 99 19.30 -24.35 3.80
CA VAL A 99 18.91 -24.24 2.38
C VAL A 99 17.43 -24.56 2.20
N LEU A 100 16.94 -25.63 2.85
CA LEU A 100 15.53 -25.99 2.78
C LEU A 100 14.63 -24.90 3.40
N GLY A 101 15.02 -24.38 4.57
CA GLY A 101 14.30 -23.28 5.24
C GLY A 101 14.25 -22.02 4.37
N PHE A 102 15.36 -21.70 3.68
CA PHE A 102 15.40 -20.55 2.75
C PHE A 102 14.46 -20.75 1.55
N ILE A 103 14.44 -21.92 0.94
CA ILE A 103 13.57 -22.23 -0.21
C ILE A 103 12.10 -22.15 0.19
N VAL A 104 11.72 -22.74 1.32
CA VAL A 104 10.36 -22.71 1.84
C VAL A 104 9.95 -21.29 2.19
N GLY A 105 10.81 -20.54 2.89
CA GLY A 105 10.55 -19.13 3.24
C GLY A 105 10.39 -18.24 2.02
N LEU A 106 11.22 -18.43 0.98
CA LEU A 106 11.10 -17.72 -0.29
C LEU A 106 9.77 -18.04 -0.99
N GLY A 107 9.38 -19.33 -1.04
CA GLY A 107 8.12 -19.76 -1.63
C GLY A 107 6.90 -19.13 -0.94
N ILE A 108 6.87 -19.12 0.39
CA ILE A 108 5.82 -18.48 1.18
C ILE A 108 5.82 -16.97 0.94
N GLY A 109 6.98 -16.31 0.93
CA GLY A 109 7.11 -14.88 0.69
C GLY A 109 6.58 -14.47 -0.69
N VAL A 110 6.93 -15.23 -1.73
CA VAL A 110 6.42 -15.02 -3.10
C VAL A 110 4.91 -15.23 -3.16
N ALA A 111 4.40 -16.33 -2.60
CA ALA A 111 2.96 -16.63 -2.57
C ALA A 111 2.17 -15.52 -1.83
N TYR A 112 2.69 -15.02 -0.70
CA TYR A 112 2.10 -13.90 0.03
C TYR A 112 2.08 -12.61 -0.80
N ALA A 113 3.18 -12.28 -1.49
CA ALA A 113 3.28 -11.09 -2.33
C ALA A 113 2.28 -11.14 -3.51
N PHE A 114 2.18 -12.28 -4.18
CA PHE A 114 1.19 -12.48 -5.25
C PHE A 114 -0.25 -12.44 -4.74
N GLY A 115 -0.54 -13.11 -3.62
CA GLY A 115 -1.87 -13.09 -2.99
C GLY A 115 -2.28 -11.67 -2.64
N ARG A 116 -1.43 -10.90 -1.96
CA ARG A 116 -1.71 -9.51 -1.61
C ARG A 116 -2.01 -8.63 -2.84
N ASN A 117 -1.26 -8.81 -3.93
CA ASN A 117 -1.49 -8.04 -5.16
C ASN A 117 -2.78 -8.47 -5.89
N ALA A 118 -3.13 -9.74 -5.85
CA ALA A 118 -4.36 -10.27 -6.48
C ALA A 118 -5.64 -9.81 -5.75
N PHE A 119 -5.56 -9.61 -4.43
CA PHE A 119 -6.66 -9.13 -3.59
C PHE A 119 -6.70 -7.60 -3.43
N ASP A 120 -5.79 -6.87 -4.09
CA ASP A 120 -5.77 -5.41 -4.02
C ASP A 120 -6.78 -4.81 -5.00
N ASP A 121 -7.96 -4.46 -4.49
CA ASP A 121 -9.10 -3.87 -5.22
C ASP A 121 -9.03 -2.33 -5.24
N THR A 122 -7.94 -1.71 -4.83
CA THR A 122 -7.86 -0.25 -4.77
C THR A 122 -7.62 0.39 -6.13
N VAL A 123 -8.17 1.60 -6.30
CA VAL A 123 -7.95 2.45 -7.48
C VAL A 123 -6.54 3.04 -7.44
N LYS A 124 -5.75 2.79 -8.49
CA LYS A 124 -4.35 3.25 -8.59
C LYS A 124 -4.05 4.04 -9.87
N THR A 125 -4.95 4.00 -10.82
CA THR A 125 -4.75 4.70 -12.09
C THR A 125 -6.01 5.43 -12.53
N GLN A 126 -5.84 6.44 -13.37
CA GLN A 126 -6.98 7.08 -14.02
C GLN A 126 -7.75 6.08 -14.90
N SER A 127 -7.05 5.18 -15.58
CA SER A 127 -7.66 4.13 -16.39
C SER A 127 -8.54 3.16 -15.58
N ASP A 128 -8.28 3.01 -14.26
CA ASP A 128 -9.18 2.24 -13.40
C ASP A 128 -10.52 2.95 -13.25
N LEU A 129 -10.53 4.29 -13.14
CA LEU A 129 -11.74 5.09 -13.04
C LEU A 129 -12.51 5.13 -14.37
N ASP A 130 -11.82 5.32 -15.48
CA ASP A 130 -12.42 5.37 -16.83
C ASP A 130 -13.12 4.05 -17.20
N ARG A 131 -12.62 2.91 -16.67
CA ARG A 131 -13.25 1.59 -16.85
C ARG A 131 -14.38 1.32 -15.86
N LEU A 132 -14.34 1.97 -14.72
CA LEU A 132 -15.27 1.73 -13.62
C LEU A 132 -16.54 2.56 -13.76
N LEU A 133 -16.41 3.78 -14.28
CA LEU A 133 -17.42 4.82 -14.30
C LEU A 133 -17.55 5.41 -15.71
N ASP A 134 -18.78 5.66 -16.13
CA ASP A 134 -19.07 6.46 -17.33
C ASP A 134 -19.06 7.96 -16.97
N ALA A 135 -17.91 8.44 -16.49
CA ALA A 135 -17.75 9.81 -16.04
C ALA A 135 -16.36 10.34 -16.45
N PRO A 136 -16.27 11.60 -16.90
CA PRO A 136 -14.99 12.15 -17.37
C PRO A 136 -13.97 12.25 -16.23
N ALA A 137 -12.71 12.00 -16.56
CA ALA A 137 -11.58 12.25 -15.69
C ALA A 137 -11.29 13.76 -15.67
N LEU A 138 -11.53 14.44 -14.57
CA LEU A 138 -11.19 15.86 -14.41
C LEU A 138 -9.70 16.07 -14.22
N GLY A 139 -9.03 15.13 -13.55
CA GLY A 139 -7.58 15.19 -13.36
C GLY A 139 -7.11 14.44 -12.15
N ALA A 140 -5.83 14.62 -11.86
CA ALA A 140 -5.13 13.94 -10.79
C ALA A 140 -4.32 14.94 -9.95
N VAL A 141 -4.28 14.74 -8.64
CA VAL A 141 -3.57 15.58 -7.68
C VAL A 141 -2.48 14.79 -7.00
N LEU A 142 -1.25 15.30 -7.10
CA LEU A 142 -0.10 14.73 -6.41
C LEU A 142 -0.14 15.08 -4.91
N PHE A 143 0.26 14.14 -4.07
CA PHE A 143 0.46 14.38 -2.65
C PHE A 143 1.78 15.12 -2.44
N ASP A 144 1.73 16.28 -1.78
CA ASP A 144 2.92 17.02 -1.38
C ASP A 144 3.12 16.87 0.14
N PRO A 145 4.12 16.11 0.60
CA PRO A 145 4.38 15.92 2.02
C PRO A 145 4.83 17.21 2.75
N ASN A 146 5.27 18.23 1.99
CA ASN A 146 5.73 19.50 2.55
C ASN A 146 4.59 20.54 2.67
N ALA A 147 3.47 20.33 1.99
CA ALA A 147 2.35 21.24 2.05
C ALA A 147 1.66 21.21 3.42
N LYS A 148 1.63 22.32 4.13
CA LYS A 148 0.86 22.46 5.36
C LYS A 148 -0.63 22.31 5.03
N ASN A 149 -1.31 21.39 5.74
CA ASN A 149 -2.72 21.10 5.55
C ASN A 149 -3.16 20.78 4.11
N GLN A 150 -2.20 20.51 3.18
CA GLN A 150 -2.47 20.25 1.76
C GLN A 150 -3.31 21.34 1.07
N ILE A 151 -3.27 22.58 1.58
CA ILE A 151 -3.97 23.74 0.99
C ILE A 151 -2.97 24.58 0.22
N LEU A 152 -3.36 24.98 -0.99
CA LEU A 152 -2.58 25.90 -1.82
C LEU A 152 -2.49 27.26 -1.13
N SER A 153 -1.28 27.69 -0.82
CA SER A 153 -1.07 29.10 -0.54
C SER A 153 -1.22 29.90 -1.84
N ALA A 154 -1.77 31.11 -1.74
CA ALA A 154 -1.90 32.01 -2.90
C ALA A 154 -0.56 32.29 -3.62
N LEU A 155 0.57 31.94 -2.99
CA LEU A 155 1.93 32.18 -3.45
C LEU A 155 2.59 30.94 -4.14
N ASP A 156 1.99 29.75 -4.02
CA ASP A 156 2.63 28.49 -4.43
C ASP A 156 2.23 28.11 -5.87
N SER A 157 2.57 28.99 -6.82
CA SER A 157 2.19 28.83 -8.23
C SER A 157 2.95 27.73 -8.99
N LYS A 158 4.01 27.16 -8.39
CA LYS A 158 4.95 26.24 -9.09
C LYS A 158 4.93 24.79 -8.57
N SER A 159 4.08 24.46 -7.60
CA SER A 159 4.01 23.09 -7.10
C SER A 159 3.29 22.17 -8.10
N ALA A 160 3.70 20.90 -8.14
CA ALA A 160 3.03 19.88 -8.96
C ALA A 160 1.56 19.66 -8.51
N MET A 161 1.26 19.92 -7.24
CA MET A 161 -0.09 19.91 -6.71
C MET A 161 -0.93 21.05 -7.32
N SER A 162 -0.37 22.26 -7.41
CA SER A 162 -1.04 23.41 -8.03
C SER A 162 -1.40 23.15 -9.50
N GLU A 163 -0.51 22.48 -10.22
CA GLU A 163 -0.76 22.13 -11.63
C GLU A 163 -1.91 21.14 -11.77
N GLY A 164 -2.01 20.17 -10.88
CA GLY A 164 -3.15 19.27 -10.82
C GLY A 164 -4.49 20.01 -10.69
N TYR A 165 -4.57 20.98 -9.79
CA TYR A 165 -5.81 21.77 -9.63
C TYR A 165 -6.09 22.70 -10.81
N ARG A 166 -5.07 23.25 -11.47
CA ARG A 166 -5.25 24.01 -12.73
C ARG A 166 -5.84 23.15 -13.84
N THR A 167 -5.34 21.94 -13.97
CA THR A 167 -5.86 20.95 -14.93
C THR A 167 -7.33 20.63 -14.63
N ILE A 168 -7.66 20.32 -13.38
CA ILE A 168 -9.05 20.04 -12.96
C ILE A 168 -9.95 21.23 -13.27
N ARG A 169 -9.53 22.44 -12.90
CA ARG A 169 -10.27 23.68 -13.21
C ARG A 169 -10.52 23.86 -14.72
N THR A 170 -9.50 23.62 -15.54
CA THR A 170 -9.61 23.72 -17.00
C THR A 170 -10.59 22.70 -17.54
N ASN A 171 -10.47 21.44 -17.13
CA ASN A 171 -11.35 20.36 -17.59
C ASN A 171 -12.80 20.56 -17.15
N MET A 172 -13.03 21.13 -15.95
CA MET A 172 -14.37 21.49 -15.49
C MET A 172 -15.11 22.46 -16.45
N GLN A 173 -14.39 23.32 -17.17
CA GLN A 173 -15.01 24.25 -18.14
C GLN A 173 -15.57 23.53 -19.38
N PHE A 174 -15.11 22.32 -19.64
CA PHE A 174 -15.52 21.52 -20.81
C PHE A 174 -16.51 20.41 -20.47
N VAL A 175 -16.88 20.24 -19.20
CA VAL A 175 -17.83 19.19 -18.79
C VAL A 175 -19.22 19.41 -19.39
N ASN A 176 -19.65 20.65 -19.51
CA ASN A 176 -20.92 21.02 -20.15
C ASN A 176 -20.76 22.41 -20.81
N VAL A 177 -20.50 22.41 -22.10
CA VAL A 177 -20.21 23.65 -22.85
C VAL A 177 -21.50 24.46 -23.09
N ASP A 178 -22.61 23.78 -23.34
CA ASP A 178 -23.89 24.41 -23.67
C ASP A 178 -24.59 25.00 -22.43
N ASP A 179 -24.41 24.35 -21.27
CA ASP A 179 -24.96 24.82 -19.98
C ASP A 179 -23.85 24.77 -18.92
N PRO A 180 -23.08 25.85 -18.78
CA PRO A 180 -21.92 25.88 -17.90
C PRO A 180 -22.26 25.60 -16.43
N VAL A 181 -21.51 24.68 -15.81
CA VAL A 181 -21.64 24.33 -14.41
C VAL A 181 -21.41 25.55 -13.52
N LYS A 182 -22.40 25.89 -12.68
CA LYS A 182 -22.33 27.00 -11.72
C LYS A 182 -22.30 26.54 -10.27
N ALA A 183 -23.00 25.45 -9.94
CA ALA A 183 -23.02 24.89 -8.59
C ALA A 183 -22.80 23.39 -8.62
N PHE A 184 -21.85 22.89 -7.85
CA PHE A 184 -21.61 21.45 -7.77
C PHE A 184 -21.17 20.98 -6.40
N VAL A 185 -21.46 19.73 -6.13
CA VAL A 185 -21.07 19.02 -4.92
C VAL A 185 -19.70 18.39 -5.09
N VAL A 186 -18.86 18.45 -4.06
CA VAL A 186 -17.64 17.66 -3.93
C VAL A 186 -17.83 16.61 -2.86
N THR A 187 -17.76 15.34 -3.23
CA THR A 187 -17.94 14.20 -2.33
C THR A 187 -16.89 13.12 -2.57
N SER A 188 -16.93 12.04 -1.80
CA SER A 188 -16.07 10.87 -1.95
C SER A 188 -16.79 9.61 -1.48
N ALA A 189 -16.23 8.43 -1.77
CA ALA A 189 -16.80 7.17 -1.29
C ALA A 189 -16.63 7.02 0.23
N ALA A 190 -15.48 7.37 0.79
CA ALA A 190 -15.13 7.13 2.18
C ALA A 190 -14.51 8.35 2.88
N PRO A 191 -14.55 8.40 4.22
CA PRO A 191 -13.83 9.41 4.97
C PRO A 191 -12.32 9.35 4.74
N GLY A 192 -11.70 10.53 4.57
CA GLY A 192 -10.25 10.65 4.37
C GLY A 192 -9.78 10.46 2.92
N ASP A 193 -10.68 10.45 1.92
CA ASP A 193 -10.30 10.46 0.50
C ASP A 193 -9.84 11.85 0.03
N GLY A 194 -10.07 12.90 0.83
CA GLY A 194 -9.57 14.25 0.59
C GLY A 194 -10.57 15.17 -0.11
N LYS A 195 -11.87 14.91 -0.01
CA LYS A 195 -12.93 15.74 -0.58
C LYS A 195 -12.82 17.23 -0.23
N THR A 196 -12.71 17.54 1.07
CA THR A 196 -12.58 18.92 1.57
C THR A 196 -11.29 19.59 1.08
N THR A 197 -10.17 18.85 1.06
CA THR A 197 -8.90 19.34 0.48
C THR A 197 -9.07 19.70 -0.98
N VAL A 198 -9.75 18.86 -1.76
CA VAL A 198 -10.02 19.11 -3.19
C VAL A 198 -10.97 20.28 -3.34
N ALA A 199 -12.07 20.35 -2.55
CA ALA A 199 -13.02 21.46 -2.60
C ALA A 199 -12.36 22.81 -2.33
N CYS A 200 -11.58 22.92 -1.25
CA CYS A 200 -10.85 24.15 -0.89
C CYS A 200 -9.86 24.58 -1.99
N ASN A 201 -9.03 23.66 -2.45
CA ASN A 201 -7.99 23.97 -3.44
C ASN A 201 -8.57 24.28 -4.83
N LEU A 202 -9.64 23.58 -5.22
CA LEU A 202 -10.34 23.88 -6.48
C LEU A 202 -11.02 25.25 -6.40
N ALA A 203 -11.66 25.60 -5.28
CA ALA A 203 -12.21 26.93 -5.04
C ALA A 203 -11.14 28.02 -5.17
N ILE A 204 -9.99 27.83 -4.54
CA ILE A 204 -8.86 28.76 -4.64
C ILE A 204 -8.37 28.86 -6.09
N ALA A 205 -8.17 27.73 -6.79
CA ALA A 205 -7.66 27.69 -8.15
C ALA A 205 -8.63 28.37 -9.17
N ILE A 206 -9.95 28.28 -8.93
CA ILE A 206 -10.95 28.97 -9.75
C ILE A 206 -10.95 30.46 -9.42
N ALA A 207 -10.96 30.82 -8.14
CA ALA A 207 -10.97 32.22 -7.69
C ALA A 207 -9.73 33.02 -8.18
N GLN A 208 -8.57 32.36 -8.30
CA GLN A 208 -7.35 32.97 -8.89
C GLN A 208 -7.52 33.42 -10.34
N THR A 209 -8.54 32.97 -11.06
CA THR A 209 -8.84 33.47 -12.42
C THR A 209 -9.67 34.76 -12.43
N GLY A 210 -10.01 35.31 -11.27
CA GLY A 210 -10.86 36.50 -11.14
C GLY A 210 -12.36 36.18 -11.06
N LYS A 211 -12.77 34.91 -11.08
CA LYS A 211 -14.17 34.50 -10.87
C LYS A 211 -14.60 34.69 -9.42
N LYS A 212 -15.84 35.09 -9.21
CA LYS A 212 -16.47 35.10 -7.89
C LYS A 212 -16.85 33.69 -7.49
N VAL A 213 -16.17 33.15 -6.49
CA VAL A 213 -16.37 31.74 -6.03
C VAL A 213 -16.92 31.75 -4.61
N CYS A 214 -17.94 30.93 -4.36
CA CYS A 214 -18.41 30.64 -3.03
C CYS A 214 -18.14 29.16 -2.69
N LEU A 215 -17.42 28.93 -1.59
CA LEU A 215 -17.24 27.59 -1.02
C LEU A 215 -18.19 27.45 0.19
N VAL A 216 -19.09 26.49 0.13
CA VAL A 216 -20.08 26.19 1.16
C VAL A 216 -19.65 24.97 1.95
N GLU A 217 -19.50 25.11 3.26
CA GLU A 217 -19.32 23.96 4.14
C GLU A 217 -20.68 23.28 4.37
N SER A 218 -20.92 22.19 3.68
CA SER A 218 -22.15 21.41 3.75
C SER A 218 -21.96 20.07 4.47
N ASP A 219 -20.72 19.75 4.94
CA ASP A 219 -20.49 18.62 5.85
C ASP A 219 -20.85 19.03 7.28
N LEU A 220 -22.16 19.12 7.57
CA LEU A 220 -22.67 19.51 8.88
C LEU A 220 -22.44 18.45 9.97
N ARG A 221 -21.77 17.34 9.64
CA ARG A 221 -21.43 16.27 10.59
C ARG A 221 -19.99 16.37 11.07
N ARG A 222 -19.07 16.71 10.16
CA ARG A 222 -17.63 16.82 10.44
C ARG A 222 -17.03 17.95 9.59
N PRO A 223 -17.42 19.20 9.83
CA PRO A 223 -16.94 20.33 9.04
C PRO A 223 -15.42 20.51 9.18
N ARG A 224 -14.74 20.78 8.08
CA ARG A 224 -13.29 20.94 8.02
C ARG A 224 -12.83 22.14 7.21
N VAL A 225 -13.67 22.75 6.40
CA VAL A 225 -13.32 23.90 5.56
C VAL A 225 -12.76 25.03 6.41
N MET A 226 -13.40 25.31 7.55
CA MET A 226 -13.00 26.40 8.46
C MET A 226 -11.62 26.15 9.06
N GLU A 227 -11.34 24.91 9.45
CA GLU A 227 -10.02 24.49 9.94
C GLU A 227 -8.94 24.63 8.86
N TYR A 228 -9.24 24.17 7.64
CA TYR A 228 -8.28 24.17 6.53
C TYR A 228 -7.97 25.57 6.03
N LEU A 229 -8.96 26.42 5.93
CA LEU A 229 -8.80 27.80 5.49
C LEU A 229 -8.48 28.77 6.62
N GLN A 230 -8.42 28.30 7.87
CA GLN A 230 -8.18 29.11 9.07
C GLN A 230 -9.14 30.31 9.17
N VAL A 231 -10.43 30.06 8.91
CA VAL A 231 -11.51 31.05 9.01
C VAL A 231 -12.14 30.96 10.40
N ALA A 232 -12.49 32.10 10.97
CA ALA A 232 -13.10 32.15 12.30
C ALA A 232 -14.48 31.50 12.30
N ALA A 233 -14.82 30.82 13.41
CA ALA A 233 -16.18 30.34 13.62
C ALA A 233 -17.12 31.51 13.77
N GLY A 234 -18.33 31.36 13.19
CA GLY A 234 -19.39 32.40 13.26
C GLY A 234 -20.72 31.75 12.87
N GLY A 235 -21.77 32.55 12.74
CA GLY A 235 -23.02 32.12 12.13
C GLY A 235 -22.79 31.67 10.70
N GLY A 236 -23.54 30.69 10.22
CA GLY A 236 -23.32 30.11 8.89
C GLY A 236 -24.59 29.53 8.27
N LEU A 237 -24.40 28.47 7.49
CA LEU A 237 -25.47 27.83 6.71
C LEU A 237 -26.70 27.45 7.57
N THR A 238 -26.49 26.88 8.75
CA THR A 238 -27.60 26.44 9.62
C THR A 238 -28.44 27.56 10.12
N GLU A 239 -27.87 28.71 10.53
CA GLU A 239 -28.60 29.90 10.96
C GLU A 239 -29.34 30.56 9.77
N VAL A 240 -28.77 30.53 8.58
CA VAL A 240 -29.44 30.99 7.36
C VAL A 240 -30.65 30.11 7.05
N LEU A 241 -30.51 28.79 7.11
CA LEU A 241 -31.60 27.85 6.85
C LEU A 241 -32.70 27.91 7.92
N ALA A 242 -32.34 28.26 9.16
CA ALA A 242 -33.30 28.51 10.25
C ALA A 242 -33.95 29.91 10.18
N GLY A 243 -33.58 30.79 9.24
CA GLY A 243 -34.08 32.15 9.13
C GLY A 243 -33.58 33.10 10.21
N GLN A 244 -32.55 32.73 10.96
CA GLN A 244 -31.98 33.51 12.06
C GLN A 244 -30.89 34.49 11.58
N LEU A 245 -30.31 34.24 10.42
CA LEU A 245 -29.28 35.06 9.81
C LEU A 245 -29.57 35.26 8.31
N LYS A 246 -29.31 36.43 7.79
CA LYS A 246 -29.36 36.64 6.33
C LYS A 246 -28.15 36.00 5.65
N LEU A 247 -28.35 35.50 4.43
CA LEU A 247 -27.27 34.85 3.67
C LEU A 247 -26.04 35.77 3.51
N GLU A 248 -26.28 37.03 3.20
CA GLU A 248 -25.25 38.03 2.97
C GLU A 248 -24.37 38.27 4.21
N ASP A 249 -24.99 38.20 5.41
CA ASP A 249 -24.31 38.42 6.69
C ASP A 249 -23.50 37.15 7.15
N ALA A 250 -23.88 35.97 6.61
CA ALA A 250 -23.17 34.71 6.89
C ALA A 250 -21.92 34.49 6.01
N LEU A 251 -21.84 35.19 4.87
CA LEU A 251 -20.76 35.03 3.91
C LEU A 251 -19.48 35.69 4.42
N GLN A 252 -18.38 34.93 4.45
CA GLN A 252 -17.09 35.40 4.94
C GLN A 252 -16.05 35.49 3.79
N PRO A 253 -15.42 36.64 3.57
CA PRO A 253 -14.35 36.76 2.57
C PRO A 253 -13.07 36.07 3.06
N TRP A 254 -12.38 35.38 2.14
CA TRP A 254 -11.10 34.74 2.38
C TRP A 254 -10.05 35.18 1.36
N GLY A 255 -8.77 35.14 1.75
CA GLY A 255 -7.67 35.41 0.83
C GLY A 255 -7.72 36.83 0.22
N ARG A 256 -7.97 37.84 1.03
CA ARG A 256 -8.15 39.24 0.61
C ARG A 256 -9.35 39.44 -0.36
N GLY A 257 -10.42 38.67 -0.14
CA GLY A 257 -11.64 38.77 -0.95
C GLY A 257 -11.60 37.97 -2.26
N MET A 258 -10.59 37.15 -2.44
CA MET A 258 -10.45 36.26 -3.61
C MET A 258 -11.53 35.17 -3.63
N LEU A 259 -11.85 34.61 -2.49
CA LEU A 259 -12.82 33.55 -2.28
C LEU A 259 -13.81 33.98 -1.19
N THR A 260 -15.06 33.59 -1.31
CA THR A 260 -16.09 33.72 -0.26
C THR A 260 -16.38 32.34 0.31
N VAL A 261 -16.49 32.24 1.64
CA VAL A 261 -16.80 31.01 2.33
C VAL A 261 -18.12 31.16 3.09
N LEU A 262 -19.01 30.19 2.97
CA LEU A 262 -20.19 30.06 3.82
C LEU A 262 -19.90 28.99 4.88
N PRO A 263 -19.70 29.36 6.16
CA PRO A 263 -19.46 28.44 7.26
C PRO A 263 -20.64 27.49 7.51
N PRO A 264 -20.45 26.41 8.25
CA PRO A 264 -21.54 25.48 8.58
C PRO A 264 -22.54 26.10 9.55
N GLY A 265 -22.10 26.97 10.47
CA GLY A 265 -22.88 27.44 11.62
C GLY A 265 -22.93 26.39 12.74
N ALA A 266 -23.96 26.42 13.56
CA ALA A 266 -24.21 25.45 14.62
C ALA A 266 -24.57 24.08 14.03
N LEU A 267 -23.98 23.01 14.54
CA LEU A 267 -24.21 21.66 13.99
C LEU A 267 -25.60 21.15 14.41
N PRO A 268 -26.50 20.85 13.45
CA PRO A 268 -27.87 20.43 13.77
C PRO A 268 -27.90 18.91 14.08
N PRO A 269 -28.94 18.46 14.82
CA PRO A 269 -29.13 17.04 15.10
C PRO A 269 -29.56 16.22 13.85
N ASN A 270 -30.16 16.85 12.84
CA ASN A 270 -30.74 16.26 11.64
C ASN A 270 -30.21 16.90 10.35
N PRO A 271 -28.91 16.75 10.02
CA PRO A 271 -28.29 17.41 8.86
C PRO A 271 -28.98 17.11 7.52
N SER A 272 -29.33 15.85 7.26
CA SER A 272 -29.89 15.42 5.97
C SER A 272 -31.25 16.11 5.69
N GLU A 273 -32.10 16.27 6.69
CA GLU A 273 -33.42 16.94 6.55
C GLU A 273 -33.24 18.43 6.24
N ILE A 274 -32.30 19.09 6.92
CA ILE A 274 -32.02 20.51 6.72
C ILE A 274 -31.42 20.75 5.34
N LEU A 275 -30.48 19.93 4.92
CA LEU A 275 -29.86 20.01 3.57
C LEU A 275 -30.85 19.64 2.45
N GLY A 276 -31.88 18.81 2.74
CA GLY A 276 -32.95 18.48 1.81
C GLY A 276 -34.11 19.47 1.77
N SER A 277 -34.05 20.53 2.56
CA SER A 277 -35.16 21.49 2.69
C SER A 277 -35.32 22.42 1.48
N GLN A 278 -36.50 22.95 1.29
CA GLN A 278 -36.76 23.99 0.29
C GLN A 278 -35.90 25.24 0.53
N GLN A 279 -35.62 25.55 1.80
CA GLN A 279 -34.74 26.66 2.16
C GLN A 279 -33.32 26.46 1.61
N MET A 280 -32.80 25.25 1.68
CA MET A 280 -31.49 24.95 1.10
C MET A 280 -31.47 25.15 -0.43
N SER A 281 -32.51 24.70 -1.12
CA SER A 281 -32.64 24.94 -2.58
C SER A 281 -32.67 26.43 -2.90
N GLN A 282 -33.34 27.25 -2.08
CA GLN A 282 -33.37 28.72 -2.25
C GLN A 282 -31.97 29.33 -1.98
N VAL A 283 -31.25 28.84 -0.98
CA VAL A 283 -29.89 29.31 -0.70
C VAL A 283 -28.96 28.98 -1.88
N VAL A 284 -29.01 27.75 -2.42
CA VAL A 284 -28.22 27.36 -3.59
C VAL A 284 -28.56 28.26 -4.80
N ALA A 285 -29.86 28.51 -5.05
CA ALA A 285 -30.30 29.38 -6.14
C ALA A 285 -29.75 30.82 -5.97
N LYS A 286 -29.87 31.43 -4.79
CA LYS A 286 -29.32 32.77 -4.51
C LYS A 286 -27.80 32.85 -4.69
N LEU A 287 -27.11 31.81 -4.24
CA LEU A 287 -25.66 31.73 -4.44
C LEU A 287 -25.28 31.62 -5.92
N ARG A 288 -26.02 30.84 -6.72
CA ARG A 288 -25.82 30.72 -8.19
C ARG A 288 -26.04 32.05 -8.93
N ASP A 289 -26.94 32.90 -8.41
CA ASP A 289 -27.19 34.25 -8.97
C ASP A 289 -26.09 35.24 -8.61
N SER A 290 -25.46 35.08 -7.46
CA SER A 290 -24.49 36.03 -6.90
C SER A 290 -23.03 35.68 -7.24
N PHE A 291 -22.72 34.42 -7.54
CA PHE A 291 -21.39 33.91 -7.78
C PHE A 291 -21.27 33.25 -9.14
N ASP A 292 -20.06 33.29 -9.74
CA ASP A 292 -19.75 32.58 -10.99
C ASP A 292 -19.62 31.07 -10.75
N MET A 293 -19.24 30.66 -9.53
CA MET A 293 -19.08 29.25 -9.14
C MET A 293 -19.41 29.03 -7.67
N VAL A 294 -20.21 28.01 -7.39
CA VAL A 294 -20.56 27.57 -6.02
C VAL A 294 -20.08 26.12 -5.84
N ILE A 295 -19.28 25.88 -4.81
CA ILE A 295 -18.75 24.56 -4.48
C ILE A 295 -19.29 24.15 -3.11
N LEU A 296 -19.98 23.01 -3.06
CA LEU A 296 -20.54 22.47 -1.82
C LEU A 296 -19.66 21.31 -1.34
N ASP A 297 -18.90 21.49 -0.25
CA ASP A 297 -18.17 20.39 0.39
C ASP A 297 -19.15 19.56 1.24
N THR A 298 -19.25 18.27 0.95
CA THR A 298 -20.26 17.37 1.56
C THR A 298 -19.62 16.17 2.25
N PRO A 299 -20.32 15.47 3.13
CA PRO A 299 -19.81 14.21 3.69
C PRO A 299 -19.66 13.12 2.62
N PRO A 300 -18.96 12.02 2.91
CA PRO A 300 -18.82 10.88 1.99
C PRO A 300 -20.19 10.26 1.66
N SER A 301 -20.46 9.99 0.38
CA SER A 301 -21.77 9.54 -0.11
C SER A 301 -22.18 8.13 0.35
N LEU A 302 -21.22 7.25 0.72
CA LEU A 302 -21.54 5.94 1.29
C LEU A 302 -21.91 5.99 2.77
N ALA A 303 -21.48 7.03 3.47
CA ALA A 303 -21.76 7.15 4.90
C ALA A 303 -23.17 7.69 5.15
N VAL A 304 -23.63 8.62 4.31
CA VAL A 304 -24.89 9.36 4.47
C VAL A 304 -25.42 9.88 3.13
N SER A 305 -26.73 10.13 3.06
CA SER A 305 -27.40 10.62 1.84
C SER A 305 -27.22 12.12 1.56
N ASP A 306 -26.56 12.87 2.44
CA ASP A 306 -26.44 14.34 2.38
C ASP A 306 -25.85 14.80 1.03
N ALA A 307 -24.79 14.12 0.55
CA ALA A 307 -24.18 14.42 -0.73
C ALA A 307 -25.13 14.20 -1.92
N ALA A 308 -25.90 13.12 -1.88
CA ALA A 308 -26.88 12.79 -2.93
C ALA A 308 -28.01 13.83 -2.97
N VAL A 309 -28.55 14.18 -1.79
CA VAL A 309 -29.61 15.19 -1.64
C VAL A 309 -29.16 16.54 -2.21
N LEU A 310 -27.95 16.99 -1.89
CA LEU A 310 -27.40 18.26 -2.40
C LEU A 310 -27.04 18.19 -3.89
N ALA A 311 -26.56 17.05 -4.38
CA ALA A 311 -26.24 16.88 -5.78
C ALA A 311 -27.48 16.99 -6.69
N GLY A 312 -28.67 16.57 -6.18
CA GLY A 312 -29.95 16.77 -6.84
C GLY A 312 -30.42 18.23 -6.90
N GLN A 313 -29.85 19.13 -6.07
CA GLN A 313 -30.14 20.57 -6.05
C GLN A 313 -29.06 21.40 -6.78
N ALA A 314 -27.99 20.77 -7.19
CA ALA A 314 -26.86 21.37 -7.89
C ALA A 314 -26.82 20.86 -9.36
N ASP A 315 -25.83 21.31 -10.14
CA ASP A 315 -25.62 20.87 -11.54
C ASP A 315 -25.04 19.46 -11.61
N GLY A 316 -24.59 18.90 -10.47
CA GLY A 316 -24.04 17.57 -10.35
C GLY A 316 -22.97 17.44 -9.26
N ALA A 317 -22.22 16.35 -9.33
CA ALA A 317 -21.21 15.99 -8.33
C ALA A 317 -19.85 15.70 -8.95
N VAL A 318 -18.80 16.13 -8.26
CA VAL A 318 -17.40 15.72 -8.48
C VAL A 318 -17.05 14.66 -7.44
N VAL A 319 -16.61 13.49 -7.88
CA VAL A 319 -16.28 12.37 -7.01
C VAL A 319 -14.77 12.30 -6.80
N VAL A 320 -14.34 12.47 -5.58
CA VAL A 320 -12.92 12.39 -5.19
C VAL A 320 -12.59 10.96 -4.79
N VAL A 321 -11.55 10.40 -5.41
CA VAL A 321 -11.07 9.04 -5.20
C VAL A 321 -9.63 9.07 -4.74
N ARG A 322 -9.31 8.42 -3.64
CA ARG A 322 -7.95 8.42 -3.10
C ARG A 322 -7.12 7.30 -3.68
N PHE A 323 -5.98 7.63 -4.28
CA PHE A 323 -5.01 6.69 -4.81
C PHE A 323 -4.61 5.62 -3.79
N GLY A 324 -4.71 4.34 -4.18
CA GLY A 324 -4.27 3.19 -3.38
C GLY A 324 -5.00 3.00 -2.04
N LYS A 325 -6.16 3.68 -1.85
CA LYS A 325 -6.99 3.56 -0.64
C LYS A 325 -8.45 3.30 -0.95
N SER A 326 -9.06 4.05 -1.87
CA SER A 326 -10.46 3.85 -2.24
C SER A 326 -10.59 2.57 -3.06
N SER A 327 -11.45 1.61 -2.65
CA SER A 327 -11.71 0.40 -3.42
C SER A 327 -12.64 0.69 -4.59
N ARG A 328 -12.52 -0.13 -5.66
CA ARG A 328 -13.35 -0.02 -6.85
C ARG A 328 -14.83 -0.16 -6.54
N ASP A 329 -15.18 -1.11 -5.66
CA ASP A 329 -16.57 -1.32 -5.27
C ASP A 329 -17.13 -0.15 -4.45
N ALA A 330 -16.34 0.43 -3.54
CA ALA A 330 -16.75 1.62 -2.80
C ALA A 330 -17.02 2.81 -3.76
N VAL A 331 -16.15 3.02 -4.75
CA VAL A 331 -16.33 4.10 -5.73
C VAL A 331 -17.58 3.87 -6.59
N ARG A 332 -17.80 2.64 -7.08
CA ARG A 332 -19.00 2.28 -7.86
C ARG A 332 -20.28 2.51 -7.05
N ASN A 333 -20.31 2.05 -5.81
CA ASN A 333 -21.48 2.21 -4.94
C ASN A 333 -21.74 3.69 -4.60
N ALA A 334 -20.67 4.48 -4.41
CA ALA A 334 -20.77 5.92 -4.18
C ALA A 334 -21.41 6.66 -5.36
N VAL A 335 -20.99 6.34 -6.58
CA VAL A 335 -21.58 6.90 -7.80
C VAL A 335 -23.00 6.41 -7.97
N GLY A 336 -23.28 5.10 -7.79
CA GLY A 336 -24.63 4.57 -7.87
C GLY A 336 -25.61 5.25 -6.89
N SER A 337 -25.17 5.65 -5.69
CA SER A 337 -26.01 6.40 -4.76
C SER A 337 -26.37 7.82 -5.25
N LEU A 338 -25.47 8.45 -6.01
CA LEU A 338 -25.73 9.76 -6.63
C LEU A 338 -26.66 9.61 -7.84
N GLU A 339 -26.48 8.59 -8.65
CA GLU A 339 -27.32 8.31 -9.83
C GLU A 339 -28.77 7.97 -9.44
N GLN A 340 -29.00 7.33 -8.30
CA GLN A 340 -30.35 7.03 -7.79
C GLN A 340 -31.21 8.29 -7.57
N VAL A 341 -30.58 9.44 -7.33
CA VAL A 341 -31.28 10.73 -7.22
C VAL A 341 -31.19 11.55 -8.50
N ASN A 342 -30.82 10.92 -9.63
CA ASN A 342 -30.59 11.56 -10.93
C ASN A 342 -29.52 12.67 -10.91
N ALA A 343 -28.59 12.64 -9.95
CA ALA A 343 -27.49 13.58 -9.92
C ALA A 343 -26.48 13.28 -11.03
N LYS A 344 -26.13 14.28 -11.83
CA LYS A 344 -25.13 14.17 -12.89
C LYS A 344 -23.73 14.03 -12.26
N ILE A 345 -22.96 13.03 -12.69
CA ILE A 345 -21.56 12.94 -12.30
C ILE A 345 -20.76 13.81 -13.27
N LEU A 346 -20.27 14.95 -12.77
CA LEU A 346 -19.50 15.93 -13.55
C LEU A 346 -18.10 15.40 -13.87
N GLY A 347 -17.60 14.50 -13.05
CA GLY A 347 -16.34 13.80 -13.28
C GLY A 347 -15.67 13.34 -12.00
N THR A 348 -14.49 12.73 -12.19
CA THR A 348 -13.69 12.14 -11.10
C THR A 348 -12.36 12.86 -10.91
N VAL A 349 -11.88 12.91 -9.68
CA VAL A 349 -10.56 13.43 -9.30
C VAL A 349 -9.78 12.35 -8.59
N LEU A 350 -8.66 11.90 -9.16
CA LEU A 350 -7.75 10.97 -8.49
C LEU A 350 -6.80 11.75 -7.58
N ASN A 351 -7.00 11.63 -6.27
CA ASN A 351 -6.33 12.44 -5.26
C ASN A 351 -5.19 11.69 -4.55
N ALA A 352 -4.24 12.44 -4.03
CA ALA A 352 -3.13 11.99 -3.19
C ALA A 352 -2.23 10.94 -3.85
N ILE A 353 -1.90 11.13 -5.14
CA ILE A 353 -0.93 10.30 -5.85
C ILE A 353 0.46 10.54 -5.25
N PRO A 354 1.19 9.49 -4.83
CA PRO A 354 2.50 9.66 -4.24
C PRO A 354 3.51 10.20 -5.26
N HIS A 355 4.27 11.22 -4.87
CA HIS A 355 5.35 11.74 -5.69
C HIS A 355 6.51 10.73 -5.72
N LYS A 356 6.79 10.10 -6.88
CA LYS A 356 7.92 9.17 -7.02
C LYS A 356 9.23 9.96 -6.92
N ARG A 357 9.99 9.77 -5.85
CA ARG A 357 11.41 10.15 -5.81
C ARG A 357 12.15 9.38 -6.91
N ARG A 358 12.91 10.09 -7.72
CA ARG A 358 13.79 9.55 -8.78
C ARG A 358 14.77 8.55 -8.18
N GLY A 359 14.57 7.25 -8.36
CA GLY A 359 15.51 6.25 -7.86
C GLY A 359 14.86 4.92 -7.46
N GLY A 360 14.09 4.30 -8.33
CA GLY A 360 13.58 2.95 -8.12
C GLY A 360 13.01 2.38 -9.40
N TYR A 361 13.45 1.19 -9.80
CA TYR A 361 12.86 0.40 -10.86
C TYR A 361 11.35 0.28 -10.64
N GLY A 362 10.53 0.92 -11.44
CA GLY A 362 9.09 0.86 -11.29
C GLY A 362 8.40 1.53 -12.46
N TYR A 363 7.59 0.80 -13.14
CA TYR A 363 6.64 1.07 -14.21
C TYR A 363 6.32 2.56 -14.39
N GLY A 364 6.78 3.11 -15.53
CA GLY A 364 6.52 4.48 -15.92
C GLY A 364 5.04 4.68 -16.21
N TYR A 365 4.32 5.35 -15.31
CA TYR A 365 3.07 6.00 -15.66
C TYR A 365 3.41 7.38 -16.22
N GLY A 366 3.65 7.41 -17.53
CA GLY A 366 3.70 8.64 -18.26
C GLY A 366 2.29 9.23 -18.36
N TYR A 367 2.00 10.26 -17.58
CA TYR A 367 0.92 11.19 -17.91
C TYR A 367 1.42 12.04 -19.08
N GLY A 368 1.39 11.44 -20.26
CA GLY A 368 1.65 12.14 -21.51
C GLY A 368 0.39 12.84 -21.99
N TYR A 369 0.04 13.99 -21.41
CA TYR A 369 -0.67 15.00 -22.20
C TYR A 369 0.39 15.72 -23.02
N GLY A 370 0.82 15.06 -24.09
CA GLY A 370 1.64 15.66 -25.10
C GLY A 370 0.82 16.61 -25.97
N TYR A 371 0.66 17.85 -25.54
CA TYR A 371 0.55 18.93 -26.50
C TYR A 371 1.97 19.20 -27.00
N GLY A 372 2.33 18.51 -28.09
CA GLY A 372 3.54 18.78 -28.83
C GLY A 372 3.44 20.18 -29.48
N TYR A 373 3.98 21.17 -28.81
CA TYR A 373 4.52 22.32 -29.54
C TYR A 373 5.93 21.88 -29.95
N GLY A 374 6.07 21.58 -31.24
CA GLY A 374 7.35 21.43 -31.91
C GLY A 374 8.15 22.73 -31.78
N GLY A 375 9.17 22.66 -30.97
CA GLY A 375 10.26 23.61 -30.93
C GLY A 375 11.51 22.82 -31.32
N ASP A 376 11.84 22.83 -32.58
CA ASP A 376 13.13 22.39 -33.11
C ASP A 376 14.25 23.18 -32.43
N SER A 377 14.90 22.57 -31.45
CA SER A 377 16.24 22.99 -31.02
C SER A 377 17.25 22.07 -31.65
N GLU A 378 17.62 22.42 -32.89
CA GLU A 378 18.86 21.99 -33.53
C GLU A 378 20.05 22.39 -32.63
N THR A 379 20.56 21.46 -31.87
CA THR A 379 21.92 21.56 -31.29
C THR A 379 22.92 21.32 -32.40
N ALA A 380 23.35 22.39 -33.06
CA ALA A 380 24.49 22.40 -33.94
C ALA A 380 25.72 21.91 -33.17
N LYS A 381 26.20 20.72 -33.52
CA LYS A 381 27.54 20.25 -33.18
C LYS A 381 28.52 21.12 -33.96
N VAL A 382 29.20 22.02 -33.27
CA VAL A 382 30.39 22.70 -33.79
C VAL A 382 31.48 21.64 -33.93
N ALA A 383 31.78 21.29 -35.19
CA ALA A 383 32.93 20.53 -35.56
C ALA A 383 34.19 21.43 -35.47
N THR A 384 35.06 21.15 -34.55
CA THR A 384 36.40 21.73 -34.49
C THR A 384 37.23 21.20 -35.66
N ALA A 385 37.57 22.09 -36.60
CA ALA A 385 38.53 21.84 -37.67
C ALA A 385 39.97 21.80 -37.12
N PRO A 386 40.86 20.95 -37.67
CA PRO A 386 42.24 20.86 -37.23
C PRO A 386 43.07 22.06 -37.71
N THR A 387 43.81 22.66 -36.80
CA THR A 387 44.80 23.74 -37.02
C THR A 387 45.98 23.22 -37.87
N GLN A 388 46.19 23.79 -39.01
CA GLN A 388 47.48 23.65 -39.78
C GLN A 388 48.55 24.57 -39.18
N PRO A 389 49.83 24.15 -39.15
CA PRO A 389 50.90 24.98 -38.63
C PRO A 389 51.32 26.05 -39.66
N ALA A 390 51.57 27.24 -39.15
CA ALA A 390 52.07 28.39 -39.90
C ALA A 390 53.43 28.13 -40.48
N GLY A 391 53.56 28.32 -41.81
CA GLY A 391 54.81 28.34 -42.50
C GLY A 391 55.53 29.68 -42.31
N THR A 392 56.81 29.61 -42.05
CA THR A 392 57.79 30.69 -41.90
C THR A 392 57.94 31.51 -43.18
N PRO A 393 58.11 32.84 -43.15
CA PRO A 393 58.46 33.61 -44.31
C PRO A 393 59.96 33.61 -44.49
N GLY A 394 60.40 33.19 -45.67
CA GLY A 394 61.78 33.32 -46.13
C GLY A 394 61.89 34.44 -47.13
N ALA A 395 62.95 35.29 -46.91
CA ALA A 395 63.64 36.22 -47.71
C ALA A 395 62.85 37.25 -48.52
#